data_b49a45226c6d93295e1de9c21a2dd615
#
_entry.id   b49a45226c6d93295e1de9c21a2dd615
#
_cell.length_a   1.000
_cell.length_b   1.000
_cell.length_c   1.000
_cell.angle_alpha   90.00
_cell.angle_beta   90.00
_cell.angle_gamma   90.00
#
_symmetry.space_group_name_H-M   'P 1'
#
loop_
_entity.id
_entity.type
_entity.pdbx_description
1 polymer ?
#
loop_
_entity_poly.entity_id
_entity_poly.type
_entity_poly.pdbx_seq_one_letter_code
_entity_poly.pdbx_strand_id
1 'polypeptide(L)'
;MEKIIKRRPLLTTEIVSTNPLLNRIYQSRGIKNTQELEHNLKNLHRPQQLANIEQAVDLLLQAFREKSRIIIVGDFDADGATSTSLALIALRQLGFDKVDYLIPDRFSQGYGLSVAVAEMVLAKGADLVLTVDNGISSTXEGIALLKSHQIQVLVTDHHLPPESLPNADALVNPNLAFCEFPSKSLAGVGVIFYVMMALRSRMREQHLFENKPEPNFAELLDLVALGTVADVVPLDQNNRILVHQGLQRIRSGHCRLGIXKALAEVGKRDLSTLQAADLGFAIAPRLNAAGRLENMSLGVELLICENMELARRLALDLDSLNQTRKEFEQEMKAEALSICANLPSLAQSEQAHGIVLYQADWHQGVIGILASRIKDQFNRPVIAFAQESEESEYLKGSARSINGVHMRDLLEHIDMRHPDLIEKFGGHAMAAGLTIHQSKLDLFKQIFDQSINAIIEPEQLQGIIYTDGELNALEFTLANAEMIRQGGPWGQHFPEPSFEGEFSILQQKLLAGKHLKLMLQSEKGQLFDAIWFNVDVRAFPDLSIKKARLVYRLDINEFRGEKSLQLKVEYLKYI
;
A
#
# COMPACT_ATOMS: atom_id res chain seq x y z
N MET A 1 -10.85 8.06 22.16
CA MET A 1 -9.56 8.25 22.82
C MET A 1 -8.96 9.58 22.39
N GLU A 2 -8.52 10.37 23.34
CA GLU A 2 -7.97 11.69 23.08
C GLU A 2 -6.54 11.56 22.58
N LYS A 3 -6.23 12.23 21.46
CA LYS A 3 -4.93 12.14 20.82
C LYS A 3 -4.10 13.39 21.07
N ILE A 4 -2.77 13.24 21.02
CA ILE A 4 -1.84 14.34 21.12
C ILE A 4 -1.63 14.93 19.72
N ILE A 5 -1.76 16.25 19.61
CA ILE A 5 -1.51 16.95 18.34
C ILE A 5 -0.12 17.56 18.43
N LYS A 6 0.75 17.24 17.47
CA LYS A 6 2.10 17.76 17.43
C LYS A 6 2.41 18.32 16.04
N ARG A 7 3.12 19.45 16.02
CA ARG A 7 3.61 20.00 14.77
C ARG A 7 4.85 19.23 14.30
N ARG A 8 4.92 18.93 13.00
CA ARG A 8 6.11 18.30 12.43
C ARG A 8 7.29 19.24 12.54
N PRO A 9 8.46 18.76 12.97
CA PRO A 9 9.64 19.61 12.97
C PRO A 9 10.12 19.87 11.55
N LEU A 10 10.73 21.01 11.33
CA LEU A 10 11.38 21.30 10.06
C LEU A 10 12.68 20.51 10.01
N LEU A 11 12.88 19.73 8.95
CA LEU A 11 14.04 18.87 8.79
C LEU A 11 15.18 19.57 8.04
N THR A 12 14.91 20.75 7.47
CA THR A 12 15.91 21.53 6.75
C THR A 12 15.51 23.00 6.83
N THR A 13 16.47 23.90 6.61
CA THR A 13 16.21 25.34 6.52
C THR A 13 16.32 25.85 5.08
N GLU A 14 16.52 24.97 4.12
CA GLU A 14 16.66 25.38 2.72
C GLU A 14 15.35 25.98 2.20
N ILE A 15 15.47 26.98 1.33
CA ILE A 15 14.33 27.60 0.70
C ILE A 15 14.12 26.92 -0.65
N VAL A 16 12.97 26.25 -0.81
CA VAL A 16 12.68 25.46 -2.00
C VAL A 16 11.39 25.90 -2.72
N SER A 17 10.71 26.91 -2.18
CA SER A 17 9.50 27.46 -2.80
C SER A 17 9.39 28.94 -2.44
N THR A 18 8.87 29.72 -3.38
CA THR A 18 8.56 31.13 -3.13
C THR A 18 7.28 31.33 -2.34
N ASN A 19 6.43 30.30 -2.29
CA ASN A 19 5.22 30.33 -1.46
C ASN A 19 5.61 29.90 -0.05
N PRO A 20 5.43 30.78 0.95
CA PRO A 20 5.89 30.45 2.31
C PRO A 20 5.22 29.22 2.91
N LEU A 21 3.94 28.99 2.58
CA LEU A 21 3.22 27.83 3.09
C LEU A 21 3.82 26.54 2.52
N LEU A 22 3.95 26.46 1.19
CA LEU A 22 4.56 25.28 0.57
C LEU A 22 5.99 25.08 1.02
N ASN A 23 6.72 26.18 1.21
CA ASN A 23 8.11 26.08 1.62
C ASN A 23 8.23 25.37 2.96
N ARG A 24 7.43 25.78 3.96
CA ARG A 24 7.54 25.10 5.27
C ARG A 24 7.00 23.67 5.23
N ILE A 25 6.00 23.41 4.37
CA ILE A 25 5.53 22.04 4.17
C ILE A 25 6.65 21.15 3.64
N TYR A 26 7.35 21.59 2.61
CA TYR A 26 8.45 20.80 2.05
C TYR A 26 9.62 20.69 3.00
N GLN A 27 9.89 21.74 3.78
CA GLN A 27 10.97 21.69 4.78
C GLN A 27 10.72 20.62 5.84
N SER A 28 9.48 20.41 6.24
CA SER A 28 9.16 19.38 7.21
C SER A 28 9.26 17.98 6.62
N ARG A 29 9.31 17.86 5.30
CA ARG A 29 9.50 16.58 4.63
C ARG A 29 10.93 16.36 4.16
N GLY A 30 11.82 17.28 4.52
CA GLY A 30 13.24 17.11 4.27
C GLY A 30 13.68 17.44 2.84
N ILE A 31 12.86 18.19 2.10
CA ILE A 31 13.23 18.61 0.74
C ILE A 31 14.33 19.68 0.85
N LYS A 32 15.47 19.42 0.22
CA LYS A 32 16.65 20.28 0.36
C LYS A 32 16.93 21.16 -0.85
N ASN A 33 16.37 20.80 -2.00
CA ASN A 33 16.57 21.59 -3.21
C ASN A 33 15.40 21.40 -4.16
N THR A 34 15.29 22.30 -5.13
CA THR A 34 14.16 22.29 -6.06
C THR A 34 14.17 21.10 -7.02
N GLN A 35 15.34 20.51 -7.26
CA GLN A 35 15.40 19.32 -8.11
C GLN A 35 14.62 18.16 -7.52
N GLU A 36 14.53 18.07 -6.20
CA GLU A 36 13.77 17.01 -5.54
C GLU A 36 12.27 17.14 -5.78
N LEU A 37 11.80 18.30 -6.23
CA LEU A 37 10.39 18.55 -6.52
C LEU A 37 10.07 18.38 -8.02
N GLU A 38 11.07 18.14 -8.85
CA GLU A 38 10.87 17.92 -10.29
C GLU A 38 10.37 16.51 -10.55
N HIS A 39 9.45 16.39 -11.50
CA HIS A 39 8.84 15.09 -11.81
C HIS A 39 9.13 14.63 -13.25
N ASN A 40 10.21 15.13 -13.85
CA ASN A 40 10.60 14.75 -15.20
C ASN A 40 11.17 13.34 -15.21
N LEU A 41 10.78 12.54 -16.21
CA LEU A 41 11.25 11.16 -16.33
C LEU A 41 12.78 11.07 -16.46
N LYS A 42 13.43 12.09 -17.01
CA LYS A 42 14.88 12.06 -17.15
C LYS A 42 15.60 12.07 -15.80
N ASN A 43 14.91 12.43 -14.73
CA ASN A 43 15.49 12.46 -13.39
C ASN A 43 15.36 11.14 -12.64
N LEU A 44 14.75 10.13 -13.25
CA LEU A 44 14.71 8.79 -12.66
C LEU A 44 16.12 8.23 -12.51
N HIS A 45 16.33 7.45 -11.46
CA HIS A 45 17.56 6.68 -11.34
C HIS A 45 17.67 5.73 -12.54
N ARG A 46 18.89 5.39 -12.91
CA ARG A 46 19.12 4.55 -14.09
C ARG A 46 18.97 3.07 -13.75
N PRO A 47 18.42 2.27 -14.68
CA PRO A 47 18.32 0.83 -14.46
C PRO A 47 19.67 0.16 -14.19
N GLN A 48 20.77 0.68 -14.76
CA GLN A 48 22.09 0.10 -14.60
C GLN A 48 22.58 0.11 -13.16
N GLN A 49 21.96 0.93 -12.30
CA GLN A 49 22.34 0.97 -10.89
C GLN A 49 21.74 -0.20 -10.09
N LEU A 50 20.76 -0.91 -10.64
CA LEU A 50 20.25 -2.11 -9.99
C LEU A 50 21.25 -3.25 -10.15
N ALA A 51 21.61 -3.85 -9.02
CA ALA A 51 22.54 -4.98 -9.06
C ALA A 51 21.92 -6.13 -9.86
N ASN A 52 22.75 -6.84 -10.62
CA ASN A 52 22.37 -8.00 -11.42
C ASN A 52 21.42 -7.68 -12.58
N ILE A 53 21.25 -6.41 -12.91
CA ILE A 53 20.34 -6.07 -14.00
C ILE A 53 20.83 -6.63 -15.34
N GLU A 54 22.16 -6.67 -15.54
CA GLU A 54 22.71 -7.22 -16.77
C GLU A 54 22.47 -8.72 -16.88
N GLN A 55 22.62 -9.44 -15.79
CA GLN A 55 22.31 -10.87 -15.78
C GLN A 55 20.84 -11.13 -16.09
N ALA A 56 19.95 -10.30 -15.53
CA ALA A 56 18.52 -10.44 -15.79
C ALA A 56 18.22 -10.21 -17.27
N VAL A 57 18.80 -9.15 -17.85
CA VAL A 57 18.62 -8.84 -19.27
C VAL A 57 19.17 -9.97 -20.14
N ASP A 58 20.34 -10.50 -19.79
CA ASP A 58 20.92 -11.61 -20.55
C ASP A 58 20.00 -12.83 -20.57
N LEU A 59 19.41 -13.18 -19.41
CA LEU A 59 18.47 -14.30 -19.33
C LEU A 59 17.26 -14.06 -20.24
N LEU A 60 16.69 -12.88 -20.16
CA LEU A 60 15.50 -12.56 -20.95
C LEU A 60 15.80 -12.51 -22.44
N LEU A 61 16.97 -11.96 -22.82
CA LEU A 61 17.34 -11.88 -24.22
C LEU A 61 17.62 -13.28 -24.79
N GLN A 62 18.25 -14.15 -23.99
CA GLN A 62 18.42 -15.53 -24.42
C GLN A 62 17.08 -16.23 -24.60
N ALA A 63 16.15 -16.01 -23.68
CA ALA A 63 14.80 -16.57 -23.80
C ALA A 63 14.11 -16.07 -25.06
N PHE A 64 14.33 -14.78 -25.41
CA PHE A 64 13.78 -14.23 -26.64
C PHE A 64 14.32 -14.94 -27.87
N ARG A 65 15.64 -15.15 -27.91
CA ARG A 65 16.28 -15.80 -29.07
C ARG A 65 15.89 -17.26 -29.19
N GLU A 66 15.75 -17.93 -28.08
CA GLU A 66 15.39 -19.36 -28.06
C GLU A 66 13.89 -19.61 -28.11
N LYS A 67 13.11 -18.55 -28.14
CA LYS A 67 11.64 -18.62 -28.13
C LYS A 67 11.14 -19.44 -26.95
N SER A 68 11.74 -19.22 -25.79
CA SER A 68 11.42 -19.91 -24.56
C SER A 68 10.03 -19.56 -24.07
N ARG A 69 9.40 -20.52 -23.38
CA ARG A 69 8.15 -20.25 -22.66
C ARG A 69 8.47 -19.61 -21.31
N ILE A 70 7.98 -18.41 -21.10
CA ILE A 70 8.16 -17.68 -19.85
C ILE A 70 6.88 -17.73 -19.06
N ILE A 71 6.97 -18.17 -17.81
CA ILE A 71 5.85 -18.11 -16.88
C ILE A 71 6.16 -17.06 -15.83
N ILE A 72 5.31 -16.04 -15.77
CA ILE A 72 5.42 -14.98 -14.77
C ILE A 72 4.67 -15.46 -13.53
N VAL A 73 5.35 -15.50 -12.39
CA VAL A 73 4.74 -15.85 -11.12
C VAL A 73 4.54 -14.56 -10.33
N GLY A 74 3.29 -14.17 -10.15
CA GLY A 74 2.94 -12.93 -9.47
C GLY A 74 2.58 -13.13 -8.01
N ASP A 75 2.18 -12.04 -7.40
CA ASP A 75 1.72 -12.04 -6.02
C ASP A 75 0.23 -11.70 -6.00
N PHE A 76 -0.39 -11.92 -4.85
CA PHE A 76 -1.85 -11.89 -4.72
C PHE A 76 -2.40 -10.56 -4.17
N ASP A 77 -1.65 -9.47 -4.31
CA ASP A 77 -2.14 -8.13 -3.94
C ASP A 77 -2.10 -7.21 -5.18
N ALA A 78 -2.47 -5.95 -4.99
CA ALA A 78 -2.53 -5.00 -6.11
C ALA A 78 -1.14 -4.75 -6.73
N ASP A 79 -0.08 -4.69 -5.92
CA ASP A 79 1.27 -4.56 -6.46
C ASP A 79 1.62 -5.78 -7.31
N GLY A 80 1.29 -6.97 -6.83
CA GLY A 80 1.49 -8.20 -7.61
C GLY A 80 0.71 -8.20 -8.90
N ALA A 81 -0.54 -7.75 -8.88
CA ALA A 81 -1.36 -7.70 -10.08
C ALA A 81 -0.82 -6.72 -11.11
N THR A 82 -0.41 -5.52 -10.67
CA THR A 82 0.15 -4.54 -11.60
C THR A 82 1.50 -5.00 -12.12
N SER A 83 2.31 -5.63 -11.28
CA SER A 83 3.60 -6.18 -11.69
C SER A 83 3.44 -7.26 -12.77
N THR A 84 2.52 -8.19 -12.53
CA THR A 84 2.25 -9.27 -13.48
C THR A 84 1.74 -8.71 -14.80
N SER A 85 0.79 -7.78 -14.73
CA SER A 85 0.22 -7.15 -15.92
C SER A 85 1.28 -6.41 -16.72
N LEU A 86 2.11 -5.64 -16.03
CA LEU A 86 3.17 -4.88 -16.70
C LEU A 86 4.15 -5.82 -17.40
N ALA A 87 4.60 -6.87 -16.72
CA ALA A 87 5.54 -7.82 -17.32
C ALA A 87 4.93 -8.48 -18.55
N LEU A 88 3.67 -8.91 -18.43
CA LEU A 88 2.98 -9.59 -19.53
C LEU A 88 2.86 -8.68 -20.75
N ILE A 89 2.38 -7.45 -20.53
CA ILE A 89 2.20 -6.49 -21.62
C ILE A 89 3.55 -6.13 -22.24
N ALA A 90 4.54 -5.82 -21.42
CA ALA A 90 5.84 -5.39 -21.91
C ALA A 90 6.53 -6.49 -22.73
N LEU A 91 6.54 -7.71 -22.22
CA LEU A 91 7.18 -8.82 -22.93
C LEU A 91 6.47 -9.09 -24.24
N ARG A 92 5.15 -9.06 -24.26
CA ARG A 92 4.40 -9.25 -25.50
C ARG A 92 4.70 -8.16 -26.50
N GLN A 93 4.77 -6.90 -26.05
CA GLN A 93 5.10 -5.78 -26.94
C GLN A 93 6.54 -5.88 -27.48
N LEU A 94 7.44 -6.49 -26.72
CA LEU A 94 8.81 -6.69 -27.19
C LEU A 94 8.96 -7.87 -28.15
N GLY A 95 7.89 -8.64 -28.32
CA GLY A 95 7.90 -9.73 -29.29
C GLY A 95 8.07 -11.12 -28.69
N PHE A 96 7.96 -11.25 -27.39
CA PHE A 96 7.95 -12.58 -26.77
C PHE A 96 6.58 -13.21 -27.03
N ASP A 97 6.60 -14.38 -27.67
CA ASP A 97 5.35 -15.04 -28.11
C ASP A 97 4.75 -15.98 -27.08
N LYS A 98 5.59 -16.57 -26.22
CA LYS A 98 5.15 -17.63 -25.32
C LYS A 98 5.27 -17.17 -23.88
N VAL A 99 4.46 -16.19 -23.52
CA VAL A 99 4.46 -15.64 -22.16
C VAL A 99 3.09 -15.85 -21.56
N ASP A 100 3.06 -16.40 -20.35
CA ASP A 100 1.84 -16.58 -19.59
C ASP A 100 2.15 -16.31 -18.13
N TYR A 101 1.15 -16.37 -17.28
CA TYR A 101 1.34 -16.04 -15.87
C TYR A 101 0.58 -17.03 -14.99
N LEU A 102 0.96 -17.06 -13.71
CA LEU A 102 0.14 -17.69 -12.69
C LEU A 102 0.24 -16.87 -11.40
N ILE A 103 -0.85 -16.84 -10.66
CA ILE A 103 -0.92 -16.20 -9.35
C ILE A 103 -1.22 -17.30 -8.33
N PRO A 104 -0.32 -17.56 -7.39
CA PRO A 104 -0.59 -18.58 -6.37
C PRO A 104 -1.77 -18.18 -5.48
N ASP A 105 -2.48 -19.18 -5.00
CA ASP A 105 -3.51 -18.96 -3.99
C ASP A 105 -2.81 -18.68 -2.66
N ARG A 106 -3.10 -17.51 -2.06
CA ARG A 106 -2.43 -17.12 -0.83
C ARG A 106 -2.66 -18.10 0.32
N PHE A 107 -3.78 -18.81 0.29
CA PHE A 107 -4.16 -19.65 1.43
C PHE A 107 -3.64 -21.08 1.33
N SER A 108 -3.49 -21.62 0.13
CA SER A 108 -3.10 -23.01 -0.05
C SER A 108 -1.69 -23.21 -0.57
N GLN A 109 -1.11 -22.22 -1.26
CA GLN A 109 0.19 -22.40 -1.90
C GLN A 109 1.29 -21.53 -1.30
N GLY A 110 0.91 -20.57 -0.47
CA GLY A 110 1.87 -19.74 0.23
C GLY A 110 2.49 -18.66 -0.66
N TYR A 111 3.65 -18.19 -0.24
CA TYR A 111 4.31 -17.03 -0.82
C TYR A 111 5.64 -17.45 -1.44
N GLY A 112 5.96 -16.85 -2.59
CA GLY A 112 7.21 -17.12 -3.27
C GLY A 112 7.20 -18.44 -4.03
N LEU A 113 8.39 -18.91 -4.43
CA LEU A 113 8.52 -20.15 -5.17
C LEU A 113 8.62 -21.33 -4.21
N SER A 114 7.48 -21.69 -3.64
CA SER A 114 7.36 -22.90 -2.84
C SER A 114 7.38 -24.14 -3.76
N VAL A 115 7.45 -25.32 -3.16
CA VAL A 115 7.35 -26.55 -3.96
C VAL A 115 6.02 -26.60 -4.69
N ALA A 116 4.92 -26.23 -4.03
CA ALA A 116 3.61 -26.25 -4.66
C ALA A 116 3.56 -25.31 -5.89
N VAL A 117 4.12 -24.10 -5.77
CA VAL A 117 4.16 -23.17 -6.88
C VAL A 117 5.08 -23.69 -7.98
N ALA A 118 6.23 -24.27 -7.62
CA ALA A 118 7.14 -24.86 -8.61
C ALA A 118 6.44 -25.95 -9.42
N GLU A 119 5.63 -26.78 -8.76
CA GLU A 119 4.86 -27.82 -9.47
C GLU A 119 3.87 -27.23 -10.44
N MET A 120 3.22 -26.12 -10.08
CA MET A 120 2.31 -25.43 -11.00
C MET A 120 3.05 -24.87 -12.21
N VAL A 121 4.25 -24.34 -11.99
CA VAL A 121 5.09 -23.82 -13.06
C VAL A 121 5.49 -24.95 -14.01
N LEU A 122 5.90 -26.09 -13.45
CA LEU A 122 6.24 -27.27 -14.27
C LEU A 122 5.05 -27.70 -15.13
N ALA A 123 3.85 -27.70 -14.55
CA ALA A 123 2.65 -28.11 -15.29
C ALA A 123 2.35 -27.17 -16.46
N LYS A 124 2.77 -25.91 -16.37
CA LYS A 124 2.58 -24.96 -17.48
C LYS A 124 3.68 -25.03 -18.54
N GLY A 125 4.69 -25.87 -18.34
CA GLY A 125 5.72 -26.09 -19.35
C GLY A 125 6.73 -24.95 -19.46
N ALA A 126 7.05 -24.30 -18.36
CA ALA A 126 7.98 -23.17 -18.38
C ALA A 126 9.39 -23.59 -18.79
N ASP A 127 10.07 -22.72 -19.53
CA ASP A 127 11.52 -22.79 -19.74
C ASP A 127 12.23 -21.79 -18.83
N LEU A 128 11.56 -20.68 -18.53
CA LEU A 128 12.06 -19.63 -17.66
C LEU A 128 10.92 -19.17 -16.76
N VAL A 129 11.19 -19.09 -15.47
CA VAL A 129 10.28 -18.50 -14.49
C VAL A 129 10.74 -17.07 -14.20
N LEU A 130 9.82 -16.13 -14.28
CA LEU A 130 10.05 -14.74 -13.89
C LEU A 130 9.13 -14.43 -12.73
N THR A 131 9.69 -14.25 -11.52
CA THR A 131 8.85 -13.78 -10.42
C THR A 131 8.76 -12.26 -10.45
N VAL A 132 7.62 -11.74 -10.05
CA VAL A 132 7.41 -10.30 -9.89
C VAL A 132 6.78 -10.07 -8.53
N ASP A 133 7.33 -9.13 -7.77
CA ASP A 133 6.85 -8.75 -6.45
C ASP A 133 6.89 -9.93 -5.45
N ASN A 134 7.71 -10.91 -5.74
CA ASN A 134 7.91 -12.05 -4.83
C ASN A 134 9.17 -12.79 -5.24
N GLY A 135 9.55 -13.74 -4.43
CA GLY A 135 10.60 -14.69 -4.78
C GLY A 135 11.88 -14.55 -4.00
N ILE A 136 12.11 -13.42 -3.34
CA ILE A 136 13.35 -13.22 -2.57
C ILE A 136 13.42 -14.20 -1.39
N SER A 137 12.28 -14.69 -0.91
CA SER A 137 12.20 -15.65 0.19
C SER A 137 11.78 -17.04 -0.29
N SER A 138 12.08 -17.38 -1.55
CA SER A 138 11.75 -18.69 -2.11
C SER A 138 12.53 -19.80 -1.41
N THR A 139 11.87 -20.98 -1.33
CA THR A 139 12.49 -22.12 -0.64
C THR A 139 13.58 -22.76 -1.49
N UNK A 140 14.27 -23.30 -1.04
CA UNK A 140 15.25 -23.96 -1.62
C UNK A 140 14.81 -24.99 -2.45
N GLU A 141 13.88 -25.77 -1.72
CA GLU A 141 13.32 -26.96 -2.36
C GLU A 141 12.56 -26.57 -3.64
N GLY A 142 11.81 -25.46 -3.60
CA GLY A 142 11.08 -25.01 -4.78
C GLY A 142 11.99 -24.68 -5.94
N ILE A 143 13.05 -23.93 -5.68
CA ILE A 143 13.97 -23.56 -6.74
C ILE A 143 14.76 -24.78 -7.21
N ALA A 144 15.15 -25.68 -6.29
CA ALA A 144 15.85 -26.91 -6.67
C ALA A 144 14.99 -27.76 -7.59
N LEU A 145 13.71 -27.87 -7.32
CA LEU A 145 12.80 -28.60 -8.18
C LEU A 145 12.78 -28.02 -9.60
N LEU A 146 12.69 -26.71 -9.71
CA LEU A 146 12.70 -26.06 -11.02
C LEU A 146 14.01 -26.31 -11.75
N LYS A 147 15.13 -26.16 -11.06
CA LYS A 147 16.43 -26.34 -11.70
C LYS A 147 16.67 -27.79 -12.10
N SER A 148 16.13 -28.74 -11.36
CA SER A 148 16.27 -30.17 -11.72
C SER A 148 15.56 -30.49 -13.05
N HIS A 149 14.65 -29.62 -13.47
CA HIS A 149 13.95 -29.75 -14.76
C HIS A 149 14.50 -28.77 -15.79
N GLN A 150 15.70 -28.24 -15.55
CA GLN A 150 16.37 -27.29 -16.46
C GLN A 150 15.56 -26.00 -16.68
N ILE A 151 14.76 -25.59 -15.71
CA ILE A 151 14.04 -24.33 -15.78
C ILE A 151 14.90 -23.24 -15.13
N GLN A 152 15.13 -22.16 -15.86
CA GLN A 152 15.86 -21.01 -15.33
C GLN A 152 14.94 -20.17 -14.47
N VAL A 153 15.52 -19.48 -13.48
CA VAL A 153 14.75 -18.70 -12.50
C VAL A 153 15.32 -17.28 -12.46
N LEU A 154 14.46 -16.32 -12.78
CA LEU A 154 14.76 -14.89 -12.63
C LEU A 154 13.83 -14.32 -11.57
N VAL A 155 14.40 -13.83 -10.48
CA VAL A 155 13.63 -13.26 -9.39
C VAL A 155 13.69 -11.74 -9.48
N THR A 156 12.53 -11.07 -9.52
CA THR A 156 12.43 -9.62 -9.32
C THR A 156 11.53 -9.38 -8.11
N ASP A 157 12.02 -8.59 -7.17
CA ASP A 157 11.32 -8.40 -5.92
C ASP A 157 11.81 -7.11 -5.27
N HIS A 158 11.12 -6.65 -4.25
CA HIS A 158 11.55 -5.48 -3.50
C HIS A 158 11.52 -5.72 -1.98
N HIS A 159 11.03 -6.87 -1.56
CA HIS A 159 10.96 -7.19 -0.13
C HIS A 159 12.35 -7.34 0.45
N LEU A 160 12.45 -7.15 1.78
CA LEU A 160 13.74 -7.26 2.44
C LEU A 160 14.30 -8.68 2.29
N PRO A 161 15.56 -8.81 1.86
CA PRO A 161 16.12 -10.14 1.63
C PRO A 161 16.37 -10.90 2.92
N PRO A 162 16.24 -12.23 2.88
CA PRO A 162 16.64 -13.05 4.02
C PRO A 162 18.17 -13.15 4.08
N GLU A 163 18.67 -13.75 5.17
CA GLU A 163 20.11 -13.94 5.33
C GLU A 163 20.71 -14.77 4.21
N SER A 164 20.00 -15.84 3.81
CA SER A 164 20.44 -16.71 2.73
C SER A 164 19.56 -16.44 1.50
N LEU A 165 20.19 -15.99 0.42
CA LEU A 165 19.46 -15.65 -0.80
C LEU A 165 19.09 -16.90 -1.58
N PRO A 166 17.95 -16.87 -2.31
CA PRO A 166 17.59 -18.01 -3.15
C PRO A 166 18.60 -18.21 -4.28
N ASN A 167 18.77 -19.46 -4.70
CA ASN A 167 19.72 -19.82 -5.76
C ASN A 167 19.11 -19.62 -7.14
N ALA A 168 18.73 -18.38 -7.45
CA ALA A 168 18.18 -18.04 -8.75
C ALA A 168 19.29 -17.80 -9.76
N ASP A 169 18.96 -17.90 -11.04
CA ASP A 169 19.93 -17.61 -12.12
C ASP A 169 20.23 -16.11 -12.19
N ALA A 170 19.27 -15.27 -11.86
CA ALA A 170 19.49 -13.85 -11.61
C ALA A 170 18.47 -13.37 -10.61
N LEU A 171 18.85 -12.34 -9.85
CA LEU A 171 18.02 -11.83 -8.77
C LEU A 171 18.17 -10.32 -8.72
N VAL A 172 17.07 -9.61 -8.99
CA VAL A 172 17.04 -8.15 -8.99
C VAL A 172 16.16 -7.67 -7.85
N ASN A 173 16.76 -6.92 -6.94
CA ASN A 173 16.03 -6.38 -5.78
C ASN A 173 16.84 -5.21 -5.25
N PRO A 174 16.27 -4.00 -5.20
CA PRO A 174 17.04 -2.84 -4.75
C PRO A 174 17.51 -2.93 -3.30
N ASN A 175 16.93 -3.85 -2.51
CA ASN A 175 17.28 -4.00 -1.11
C ASN A 175 18.38 -5.03 -0.86
N LEU A 176 18.96 -5.62 -1.91
CA LEU A 176 20.15 -6.44 -1.74
C LEU A 176 21.27 -5.61 -1.11
N ALA A 177 22.03 -6.22 -0.20
CA ALA A 177 23.07 -5.49 0.54
C ALA A 177 24.09 -4.82 -0.37
N PHE A 178 24.39 -5.44 -1.52
CA PHE A 178 25.39 -4.91 -2.45
C PHE A 178 24.79 -4.07 -3.59
N CYS A 179 23.50 -3.80 -3.57
CA CYS A 179 22.86 -3.03 -4.63
C CYS A 179 23.05 -1.54 -4.39
N GLU A 180 23.50 -0.83 -5.44
CA GLU A 180 23.77 0.59 -5.36
C GLU A 180 22.63 1.47 -5.86
N PHE A 181 21.48 0.87 -6.21
CA PHE A 181 20.33 1.65 -6.64
C PHE A 181 19.91 2.59 -5.51
N PRO A 182 19.82 3.90 -5.74
CA PRO A 182 19.64 4.83 -4.61
C PRO A 182 18.30 4.71 -3.90
N SER A 183 17.24 4.34 -4.61
CA SER A 183 15.93 4.19 -3.98
C SER A 183 15.77 2.78 -3.45
N LYS A 184 15.58 2.65 -2.13
CA LYS A 184 15.27 1.36 -1.51
C LYS A 184 13.77 1.16 -1.38
N SER A 185 12.98 2.04 -1.99
CA SER A 185 11.53 2.10 -1.78
C SER A 185 10.71 1.72 -3.02
N LEU A 186 11.34 1.21 -4.07
CA LEU A 186 10.55 0.77 -5.22
C LEU A 186 9.54 -0.28 -4.80
N ALA A 187 8.30 -0.18 -5.32
CA ALA A 187 7.35 -1.28 -5.24
C ALA A 187 7.76 -2.39 -6.23
N GLY A 188 7.15 -3.55 -6.10
CA GLY A 188 7.44 -4.64 -7.03
C GLY A 188 7.23 -4.25 -8.47
N VAL A 189 6.17 -3.48 -8.76
CA VAL A 189 5.90 -3.02 -10.13
C VAL A 189 6.99 -2.08 -10.62
N GLY A 190 7.59 -1.30 -9.73
CA GLY A 190 8.70 -0.44 -10.12
C GLY A 190 9.93 -1.24 -10.51
N VAL A 191 10.19 -2.32 -9.78
CA VAL A 191 11.36 -3.16 -10.09
C VAL A 191 11.21 -3.79 -11.48
N ILE A 192 10.06 -4.40 -11.77
CA ILE A 192 9.88 -5.03 -13.07
C ILE A 192 9.84 -3.99 -14.19
N PHE A 193 9.32 -2.79 -13.93
CA PHE A 193 9.37 -1.71 -14.91
C PHE A 193 10.81 -1.41 -15.29
N TYR A 194 11.69 -1.31 -14.31
CA TYR A 194 13.11 -1.05 -14.56
C TYR A 194 13.76 -2.18 -15.36
N VAL A 195 13.42 -3.43 -15.04
CA VAL A 195 13.97 -4.58 -15.78
C VAL A 195 13.51 -4.52 -17.24
N MET A 196 12.24 -4.18 -17.47
CA MET A 196 11.72 -4.10 -18.85
C MET A 196 12.37 -2.95 -19.62
N MET A 197 12.62 -1.81 -18.96
CA MET A 197 13.32 -0.70 -19.60
C MET A 197 14.75 -1.11 -19.99
N ALA A 198 15.43 -1.83 -19.12
CA ALA A 198 16.79 -2.29 -19.41
C ALA A 198 16.80 -3.29 -20.57
N LEU A 199 15.82 -4.17 -20.60
CA LEU A 199 15.69 -5.15 -21.69
C LEU A 199 15.43 -4.44 -23.01
N ARG A 200 14.48 -3.49 -23.02
CA ARG A 200 14.18 -2.74 -24.24
C ARG A 200 15.42 -2.00 -24.75
N SER A 201 16.17 -1.40 -23.83
CA SER A 201 17.39 -0.67 -24.19
C SER A 201 18.43 -1.60 -24.84
N ARG A 202 18.62 -2.78 -24.26
CA ARG A 202 19.55 -3.78 -24.83
C ARG A 202 19.07 -4.24 -26.20
N MET A 203 17.78 -4.48 -26.36
CA MET A 203 17.23 -4.89 -27.65
C MET A 203 17.43 -3.80 -28.70
N ARG A 204 17.30 -2.53 -28.31
CA ARG A 204 17.57 -1.41 -29.21
C ARG A 204 19.05 -1.41 -29.64
N GLU A 205 19.96 -1.60 -28.71
CA GLU A 205 21.39 -1.65 -29.01
C GLU A 205 21.74 -2.78 -29.96
N GLN A 206 20.98 -3.86 -29.92
CA GLN A 206 21.20 -5.02 -30.80
C GLN A 206 20.35 -4.98 -32.04
N HIS A 207 19.77 -3.82 -32.36
CA HIS A 207 19.05 -3.55 -33.62
C HIS A 207 17.81 -4.45 -33.80
N LEU A 208 17.15 -4.83 -32.70
CA LEU A 208 16.00 -5.73 -32.80
C LEU A 208 14.70 -5.00 -33.13
N PHE A 209 14.72 -3.66 -33.23
CA PHE A 209 13.53 -2.88 -33.58
C PHE A 209 13.61 -2.26 -34.98
N GLU A 210 14.53 -2.71 -35.84
CA GLU A 210 14.65 -2.12 -37.16
C GLU A 210 13.47 -2.42 -38.06
N ASN A 211 12.81 -3.56 -37.88
CA ASN A 211 11.70 -3.98 -38.71
C ASN A 211 10.33 -3.94 -37.99
N LYS A 212 10.30 -3.42 -36.77
CA LYS A 212 9.06 -3.24 -36.02
C LYS A 212 9.24 -2.08 -35.05
N PRO A 213 8.16 -1.40 -34.67
CA PRO A 213 8.31 -0.24 -33.77
C PRO A 213 8.74 -0.66 -32.37
N GLU A 214 9.60 0.17 -31.79
CA GLU A 214 10.01 0.02 -30.41
C GLU A 214 8.85 0.44 -29.50
N PRO A 215 8.45 -0.38 -28.53
CA PRO A 215 7.34 0.02 -27.66
C PRO A 215 7.71 1.21 -26.78
N ASN A 216 6.70 2.02 -26.49
CA ASN A 216 6.85 3.17 -25.60
C ASN A 216 6.40 2.76 -24.21
N PHE A 217 7.35 2.47 -23.31
CA PHE A 217 7.01 1.98 -21.97
C PHE A 217 6.50 3.07 -21.03
N ALA A 218 6.54 4.35 -21.45
CA ALA A 218 5.82 5.37 -20.71
C ALA A 218 4.31 5.03 -20.63
N GLU A 219 3.80 4.28 -21.60
CA GLU A 219 2.41 3.85 -21.58
C GLU A 219 2.09 2.89 -20.45
N LEU A 220 3.09 2.36 -19.76
CA LEU A 220 2.89 1.45 -18.63
C LEU A 220 2.96 2.16 -17.28
N LEU A 221 3.19 3.48 -17.28
CA LEU A 221 3.35 4.22 -16.04
C LEU A 221 2.06 4.29 -15.21
N ASP A 222 0.90 4.14 -15.85
CA ASP A 222 -0.35 4.05 -15.10
C ASP A 222 -0.33 2.84 -14.15
N LEU A 223 0.16 1.70 -14.63
CA LEU A 223 0.30 0.51 -13.79
C LEU A 223 1.34 0.72 -12.69
N VAL A 224 2.44 1.40 -13.03
CA VAL A 224 3.49 1.66 -12.04
C VAL A 224 2.95 2.56 -10.93
N ALA A 225 2.21 3.60 -11.29
CA ALA A 225 1.63 4.50 -10.29
C ALA A 225 0.64 3.74 -9.39
N LEU A 226 -0.22 2.93 -10.00
CA LEU A 226 -1.22 2.18 -9.24
C LEU A 226 -0.58 1.22 -8.25
N GLY A 227 0.38 0.42 -8.71
CA GLY A 227 1.02 -0.56 -7.82
C GLY A 227 1.85 0.10 -6.72
N THR A 228 2.55 1.18 -7.07
CA THR A 228 3.38 1.90 -6.09
C THR A 228 2.52 2.48 -4.96
N VAL A 229 1.42 3.14 -5.32
CA VAL A 229 0.53 3.70 -4.31
C VAL A 229 -0.14 2.59 -3.51
N ALA A 230 -0.60 1.54 -4.18
CA ALA A 230 -1.31 0.45 -3.52
C ALA A 230 -0.44 -0.28 -2.51
N ASP A 231 0.85 -0.40 -2.77
CA ASP A 231 1.75 -1.10 -1.87
C ASP A 231 2.16 -0.24 -0.66
N VAL A 232 1.84 1.04 -0.67
CA VAL A 232 2.12 1.98 0.42
C VAL A 232 3.61 2.09 0.72
N VAL A 233 4.44 2.01 -0.30
CA VAL A 233 5.89 2.22 -0.14
C VAL A 233 6.17 3.71 0.03
N PRO A 234 7.30 4.06 0.70
CA PRO A 234 7.65 5.48 0.83
C PRO A 234 7.74 6.18 -0.51
N LEU A 235 7.16 7.37 -0.61
CA LEU A 235 7.22 8.16 -1.82
C LEU A 235 8.47 9.04 -1.80
N ASP A 236 9.62 8.40 -1.98
CA ASP A 236 10.87 9.12 -2.19
C ASP A 236 10.85 9.80 -3.56
N GLN A 237 11.88 10.53 -3.90
CA GLN A 237 11.85 11.31 -5.14
C GLN A 237 11.59 10.42 -6.37
N ASN A 238 12.26 9.28 -6.45
CA ASN A 238 12.09 8.40 -7.61
C ASN A 238 10.65 7.91 -7.72
N ASN A 239 10.06 7.49 -6.60
CA ASN A 239 8.67 7.03 -6.61
C ASN A 239 7.70 8.19 -6.89
N ARG A 240 7.99 9.40 -6.42
CA ARG A 240 7.14 10.55 -6.74
C ARG A 240 7.13 10.84 -8.24
N ILE A 241 8.29 10.69 -8.90
CA ILE A 241 8.34 10.85 -10.36
C ILE A 241 7.45 9.81 -11.03
N LEU A 242 7.62 8.55 -10.65
CA LEU A 242 6.84 7.46 -11.24
C LEU A 242 5.33 7.67 -11.04
N VAL A 243 4.94 8.01 -9.82
CA VAL A 243 3.52 8.20 -9.51
C VAL A 243 2.96 9.43 -10.24
N HIS A 244 3.70 10.54 -10.24
CA HIS A 244 3.27 11.75 -10.92
C HIS A 244 3.04 11.50 -12.42
N GLN A 245 4.00 10.83 -13.05
CA GLN A 245 3.90 10.57 -14.48
C GLN A 245 2.74 9.64 -14.82
N GLY A 246 2.54 8.62 -13.98
CA GLY A 246 1.39 7.74 -14.18
C GLY A 246 0.06 8.44 -13.97
N LEU A 247 -0.03 9.29 -12.94
CA LEU A 247 -1.24 10.06 -12.70
C LEU A 247 -1.55 11.01 -13.85
N GLN A 248 -0.54 11.65 -14.42
CA GLN A 248 -0.76 12.54 -15.57
C GLN A 248 -1.36 11.78 -16.75
N ARG A 249 -0.88 10.58 -17.01
CA ARG A 249 -1.44 9.77 -18.11
C ARG A 249 -2.89 9.39 -17.81
N ILE A 250 -3.18 8.98 -16.59
CA ILE A 250 -4.56 8.63 -16.20
C ILE A 250 -5.48 9.85 -16.35
N ARG A 251 -5.03 11.00 -15.85
CA ARG A 251 -5.83 12.24 -15.90
C ARG A 251 -6.16 12.66 -17.32
N SER A 252 -5.25 12.40 -18.27
CA SER A 252 -5.46 12.78 -19.67
C SER A 252 -6.24 11.72 -20.45
N GLY A 253 -6.64 10.63 -19.79
CA GLY A 253 -7.39 9.57 -20.43
C GLY A 253 -6.52 8.53 -21.13
N HIS A 254 -5.20 8.63 -21.06
CA HIS A 254 -4.28 7.68 -21.67
C HIS A 254 -3.91 6.59 -20.69
N CYS A 255 -4.89 5.77 -20.31
CA CYS A 255 -4.65 4.70 -19.34
C CYS A 255 -5.34 3.42 -19.80
N ARG A 256 -4.99 2.32 -19.12
CA ARG A 256 -5.58 1.02 -19.39
C ARG A 256 -7.11 1.08 -19.28
N LEU A 257 -7.80 0.32 -20.13
CA LEU A 257 -9.27 0.25 -20.10
C LEU A 257 -9.75 -0.20 -18.71
N GLY A 258 -9.04 -1.13 -18.10
CA GLY A 258 -9.39 -1.59 -16.76
C GLY A 258 -9.33 -0.48 -15.73
N ILE A 259 -8.35 0.38 -15.83
CA ILE A 259 -8.24 1.54 -14.94
C ILE A 259 -9.38 2.51 -15.15
N UNK A 260 -9.59 2.70 -16.16
CA UNK A 260 -10.53 3.54 -16.49
C UNK A 260 -11.80 3.18 -16.06
N LYS A 261 -12.20 2.01 -16.42
CA LYS A 261 -13.48 1.47 -16.04
C LYS A 261 -13.60 1.37 -14.51
N ALA A 262 -12.58 0.81 -13.86
CA ALA A 262 -12.62 0.68 -12.42
C ALA A 262 -12.71 2.04 -11.73
N LEU A 263 -11.98 3.02 -12.24
CA LEU A 263 -11.99 4.36 -11.64
C LEU A 263 -13.19 5.18 -12.07
N ALA A 264 -13.42 5.26 -13.38
CA ALA A 264 -14.40 6.22 -13.90
C ALA A 264 -15.84 5.77 -13.64
N GLU A 265 -16.12 4.50 -13.77
CA GLU A 265 -17.49 4.03 -13.64
C GLU A 265 -17.79 3.40 -12.28
N VAL A 266 -16.94 2.48 -11.84
CA VAL A 266 -17.23 1.71 -10.64
C VAL A 266 -16.80 2.46 -9.39
N GLY A 267 -15.62 3.10 -9.44
CA GLY A 267 -15.10 3.87 -8.32
C GLY A 267 -15.72 5.24 -8.16
N LYS A 268 -16.48 5.70 -9.17
CA LYS A 268 -17.13 7.01 -9.17
C LYS A 268 -16.12 8.13 -8.94
N ARG A 269 -15.02 8.07 -9.67
CA ARG A 269 -13.96 9.07 -9.61
C ARG A 269 -13.85 9.81 -10.94
N ASP A 270 -13.58 11.11 -10.86
CA ASP A 270 -13.31 11.94 -12.04
C ASP A 270 -11.82 11.76 -12.38
N LEU A 271 -11.55 11.14 -13.53
CA LEU A 271 -10.16 10.88 -13.93
C LEU A 271 -9.35 12.17 -14.07
N SER A 272 -9.98 13.26 -14.52
CA SER A 272 -9.25 14.50 -14.80
C SER A 272 -8.67 15.17 -13.56
N THR A 273 -9.19 14.85 -12.39
CA THR A 273 -8.73 15.43 -11.13
C THR A 273 -8.16 14.40 -10.16
N LEU A 274 -7.88 13.21 -10.67
CA LEU A 274 -7.46 12.09 -9.84
C LEU A 274 -6.17 12.40 -9.07
N GLN A 275 -6.16 12.02 -7.81
CA GLN A 275 -4.98 12.15 -6.96
C GLN A 275 -4.46 10.76 -6.57
N ALA A 276 -3.23 10.72 -6.03
CA ALA A 276 -2.65 9.44 -5.60
C ALA A 276 -3.57 8.72 -4.60
N ALA A 277 -4.19 9.47 -3.70
CA ALA A 277 -5.11 8.87 -2.72
C ALA A 277 -6.26 8.13 -3.38
N ASP A 278 -6.72 8.58 -4.55
CA ASP A 278 -7.81 7.89 -5.25
C ASP A 278 -7.37 6.50 -5.73
N LEU A 279 -6.13 6.36 -6.17
CA LEU A 279 -5.60 5.04 -6.52
C LEU A 279 -5.62 4.13 -5.30
N GLY A 280 -5.21 4.65 -4.15
CA GLY A 280 -5.18 3.89 -2.91
C GLY A 280 -6.54 3.55 -2.33
N PHE A 281 -7.53 4.42 -2.53
CA PHE A 281 -8.84 4.22 -1.89
C PHE A 281 -9.94 3.75 -2.84
N ALA A 282 -9.76 3.88 -4.15
CA ALA A 282 -10.77 3.43 -5.11
C ALA A 282 -10.37 2.15 -5.83
N ILE A 283 -9.17 2.10 -6.39
CA ILE A 283 -8.78 0.94 -7.20
C ILE A 283 -8.12 -0.15 -6.38
N ALA A 284 -7.16 0.21 -5.51
CA ALA A 284 -6.39 -0.80 -4.79
C ALA A 284 -7.26 -1.72 -3.95
N PRO A 285 -8.26 -1.23 -3.20
CA PRO A 285 -9.08 -2.16 -2.41
C PRO A 285 -9.85 -3.15 -3.27
N ARG A 286 -10.30 -2.73 -4.46
CA ARG A 286 -11.02 -3.63 -5.35
C ARG A 286 -10.11 -4.74 -5.87
N LEU A 287 -8.88 -4.39 -6.26
CA LEU A 287 -7.91 -5.39 -6.67
C LEU A 287 -7.54 -6.31 -5.51
N ASN A 288 -7.27 -5.73 -4.34
CA ASN A 288 -6.88 -6.52 -3.17
C ASN A 288 -7.97 -7.51 -2.76
N ALA A 289 -9.24 -7.14 -2.95
CA ALA A 289 -10.36 -8.01 -2.61
C ALA A 289 -10.32 -9.32 -3.41
N ALA A 290 -9.91 -9.26 -4.68
CA ALA A 290 -9.78 -10.47 -5.48
C ALA A 290 -8.76 -11.44 -4.86
N GLY A 291 -7.61 -10.92 -4.47
CA GLY A 291 -6.58 -11.76 -3.85
C GLY A 291 -6.96 -12.28 -2.47
N ARG A 292 -7.86 -11.59 -1.79
CA ARG A 292 -8.29 -11.99 -0.44
C ARG A 292 -9.44 -13.00 -0.46
N LEU A 293 -10.33 -12.89 -1.43
CA LEU A 293 -11.57 -13.67 -1.44
C LEU A 293 -11.69 -14.66 -2.58
N GLU A 294 -10.93 -14.46 -3.65
CA GLU A 294 -10.93 -15.37 -4.81
C GLU A 294 -9.52 -15.58 -5.31
N ASN A 295 -9.25 -15.17 -6.55
CA ASN A 295 -7.93 -15.30 -7.16
C ASN A 295 -7.58 -14.01 -7.86
N MET A 296 -6.34 -13.54 -7.67
CA MET A 296 -5.91 -12.27 -8.26
C MET A 296 -5.81 -12.32 -9.78
N SER A 297 -5.94 -13.49 -10.41
CA SER A 297 -6.03 -13.54 -11.88
C SER A 297 -7.15 -12.64 -12.40
N LEU A 298 -8.24 -12.49 -11.63
CA LEU A 298 -9.32 -11.59 -12.02
C LEU A 298 -8.81 -10.15 -12.18
N GLY A 299 -7.96 -9.71 -11.24
CA GLY A 299 -7.35 -8.38 -11.31
C GLY A 299 -6.41 -8.24 -12.50
N VAL A 300 -5.58 -9.26 -12.75
CA VAL A 300 -4.67 -9.23 -13.89
C VAL A 300 -5.48 -9.16 -15.20
N GLU A 301 -6.53 -9.98 -15.31
CA GLU A 301 -7.35 -9.97 -16.54
C GLU A 301 -7.98 -8.60 -16.77
N LEU A 302 -8.40 -7.92 -15.71
CA LEU A 302 -8.90 -6.55 -15.84
C LEU A 302 -7.83 -5.60 -16.35
N LEU A 303 -6.63 -5.68 -15.80
CA LEU A 303 -5.57 -4.72 -16.12
C LEU A 303 -4.99 -4.92 -17.52
N ILE A 304 -5.00 -6.15 -18.05
CA ILE A 304 -4.49 -6.39 -19.42
C ILE A 304 -5.59 -6.31 -20.48
N CYS A 305 -6.83 -6.15 -20.08
CA CYS A 305 -7.99 -6.22 -20.97
C CYS A 305 -7.96 -5.12 -22.03
N GLU A 306 -8.25 -5.50 -23.27
CA GLU A 306 -8.35 -4.56 -24.40
C GLU A 306 -9.78 -4.45 -24.94
N ASN A 307 -10.75 -5.05 -24.26
CA ASN A 307 -12.15 -5.05 -24.64
C ASN A 307 -12.96 -4.28 -23.58
N MET A 308 -13.67 -3.25 -24.01
CA MET A 308 -14.37 -2.35 -23.10
C MET A 308 -15.47 -3.06 -22.31
N GLU A 309 -16.22 -3.95 -22.95
CA GLU A 309 -17.30 -4.66 -22.25
C GLU A 309 -16.76 -5.64 -21.21
N LEU A 310 -15.68 -6.34 -21.56
CA LEU A 310 -15.03 -7.24 -20.61
C LEU A 310 -14.44 -6.45 -19.44
N ALA A 311 -13.81 -5.30 -19.71
CA ALA A 311 -13.27 -4.46 -18.65
C ALA A 311 -14.38 -4.01 -17.68
N ARG A 312 -15.53 -3.61 -18.22
CA ARG A 312 -16.66 -3.20 -17.40
C ARG A 312 -17.15 -4.35 -16.51
N ARG A 313 -17.30 -5.54 -17.10
CA ARG A 313 -17.75 -6.71 -16.34
C ARG A 313 -16.78 -7.08 -15.23
N LEU A 314 -15.48 -7.10 -15.55
CA LEU A 314 -14.47 -7.45 -14.55
C LEU A 314 -14.40 -6.40 -13.44
N ALA A 315 -14.55 -5.13 -13.79
CA ALA A 315 -14.55 -4.06 -12.77
C ALA A 315 -15.75 -4.21 -11.82
N LEU A 316 -16.92 -4.58 -12.37
CA LEU A 316 -18.09 -4.81 -11.54
C LEU A 316 -17.90 -6.05 -10.64
N ASP A 317 -17.26 -7.09 -11.16
CA ASP A 317 -16.96 -8.28 -10.35
C ASP A 317 -16.03 -7.90 -9.19
N LEU A 318 -15.01 -7.09 -9.45
CA LEU A 318 -14.11 -6.65 -8.40
C LEU A 318 -14.83 -5.76 -7.38
N ASP A 319 -15.75 -4.92 -7.85
CA ASP A 319 -16.53 -4.10 -6.93
C ASP A 319 -17.41 -4.96 -6.03
N SER A 320 -18.03 -6.00 -6.59
CA SER A 320 -18.79 -6.96 -5.80
C SER A 320 -17.94 -7.64 -4.74
N LEU A 321 -16.74 -8.09 -5.12
CA LEU A 321 -15.82 -8.70 -4.17
C LEU A 321 -15.41 -7.73 -3.08
N ASN A 322 -15.21 -6.46 -3.43
CA ASN A 322 -14.86 -5.44 -2.46
C ASN A 322 -16.01 -5.19 -1.48
N GLN A 323 -17.25 -5.21 -1.97
CA GLN A 323 -18.41 -5.09 -1.08
C GLN A 323 -18.50 -6.28 -0.13
N THR A 324 -18.27 -7.49 -0.63
CA THR A 324 -18.26 -8.68 0.22
C THR A 324 -17.17 -8.58 1.29
N ARG A 325 -15.99 -8.13 0.89
CA ARG A 325 -14.88 -7.93 1.82
C ARG A 325 -15.27 -6.92 2.90
N LYS A 326 -15.92 -5.82 2.53
CA LYS A 326 -16.36 -4.81 3.49
C LYS A 326 -17.39 -5.38 4.47
N GLU A 327 -18.30 -6.22 3.98
CA GLU A 327 -19.30 -6.86 4.84
C GLU A 327 -18.64 -7.79 5.85
N PHE A 328 -17.70 -8.64 5.38
CA PHE A 328 -16.94 -9.49 6.29
C PHE A 328 -16.20 -8.66 7.32
N GLU A 329 -15.56 -7.58 6.86
CA GLU A 329 -14.80 -6.70 7.76
C GLU A 329 -15.70 -6.09 8.82
N GLN A 330 -16.89 -5.63 8.44
CA GLN A 330 -17.82 -5.02 9.39
C GLN A 330 -18.32 -6.02 10.43
N GLU A 331 -18.67 -7.23 10.00
CA GLU A 331 -19.10 -8.28 10.91
C GLU A 331 -18.00 -8.64 11.88
N MET A 332 -16.79 -8.86 11.36
CA MET A 332 -15.66 -9.25 12.19
C MET A 332 -15.27 -8.11 13.13
N LYS A 333 -15.36 -6.87 12.66
CA LYS A 333 -15.05 -5.72 13.51
C LYS A 333 -16.03 -5.61 14.66
N ALA A 334 -17.33 -5.83 14.40
CA ALA A 334 -18.34 -5.79 15.46
C ALA A 334 -18.07 -6.87 16.51
N GLU A 335 -17.71 -8.09 16.07
CA GLU A 335 -17.35 -9.16 16.98
C GLU A 335 -16.10 -8.81 17.79
N ALA A 336 -15.09 -8.27 17.11
CA ALA A 336 -13.83 -7.90 17.77
C ALA A 336 -14.05 -6.80 18.81
N LEU A 337 -14.87 -5.81 18.48
CA LEU A 337 -15.17 -4.74 19.43
C LEU A 337 -15.92 -5.27 20.65
N SER A 338 -16.83 -6.24 20.44
CA SER A 338 -17.52 -6.89 21.54
C SER A 338 -16.54 -7.63 22.45
N ILE A 339 -15.58 -8.34 21.84
CA ILE A 339 -14.54 -9.03 22.62
C ILE A 339 -13.69 -8.03 23.39
N CYS A 340 -13.28 -6.94 22.75
CA CYS A 340 -12.47 -5.91 23.39
C CYS A 340 -13.20 -5.24 24.54
N ALA A 341 -14.51 -5.03 24.42
CA ALA A 341 -15.30 -4.42 25.48
C ALA A 341 -15.34 -5.29 26.74
N ASN A 342 -15.15 -6.59 26.58
CA ASN A 342 -15.15 -7.53 27.69
C ASN A 342 -13.75 -7.81 28.25
N LEU A 343 -12.72 -7.18 27.69
CA LEU A 343 -11.38 -7.32 28.25
C LEU A 343 -11.19 -6.30 29.37
N PRO A 344 -10.95 -6.75 30.61
CA PRO A 344 -10.78 -5.82 31.72
C PRO A 344 -9.70 -4.78 31.48
N SER A 345 -8.70 -5.16 30.72
CA SER A 345 -7.52 -4.34 30.46
C SER A 345 -7.78 -3.17 29.52
N LEU A 346 -8.81 -3.24 28.67
CA LEU A 346 -9.12 -2.10 27.79
C LEU A 346 -10.07 -1.11 28.45
N ALA A 347 -10.82 -1.57 29.46
CA ALA A 347 -11.67 -0.67 30.24
C ALA A 347 -10.87 0.13 31.25
N GLN A 348 -9.71 -0.38 31.65
CA GLN A 348 -8.80 0.31 32.55
C GLN A 348 -7.49 0.50 31.81
N SER A 349 -7.18 1.71 31.46
CA SER A 349 -6.12 2.05 30.50
C SER A 349 -4.71 1.61 30.88
N GLU A 350 -4.56 0.84 31.93
CA GLU A 350 -3.25 0.52 32.46
C GLU A 350 -2.80 -0.94 32.23
N GLN A 351 -3.61 -1.81 31.63
CA GLN A 351 -3.29 -3.22 31.77
C GLN A 351 -3.06 -4.04 30.51
N ALA A 352 -3.68 -3.75 29.37
CA ALA A 352 -3.33 -4.49 28.16
C ALA A 352 -2.69 -3.57 27.15
N HIS A 353 -1.50 -3.91 26.75
CA HIS A 353 -0.77 -3.14 25.77
C HIS A 353 -0.69 -3.85 24.44
N GLY A 354 -1.02 -5.15 24.40
CA GLY A 354 -1.12 -5.91 23.17
C GLY A 354 -2.44 -6.64 23.08
N ILE A 355 -3.11 -6.54 21.95
CA ILE A 355 -4.43 -7.15 21.75
C ILE A 355 -4.29 -8.36 20.82
N VAL A 356 -4.79 -9.51 21.27
CA VAL A 356 -4.83 -10.72 20.42
C VAL A 356 -6.30 -11.16 20.32
N LEU A 357 -6.76 -11.31 19.08
CA LEU A 357 -8.16 -11.63 18.79
C LEU A 357 -8.25 -12.91 17.97
N TYR A 358 -9.29 -13.69 18.22
CA TYR A 358 -9.53 -14.91 17.45
C TYR A 358 -11.00 -15.30 17.52
N GLN A 359 -11.55 -15.68 16.38
CA GLN A 359 -12.82 -16.38 16.28
C GLN A 359 -12.70 -17.45 15.20
N ALA A 360 -13.31 -18.59 15.46
CA ALA A 360 -13.17 -19.75 14.55
C ALA A 360 -13.75 -19.48 13.15
N ASP A 361 -14.77 -18.63 13.07
CA ASP A 361 -15.44 -18.35 11.80
C ASP A 361 -14.86 -17.15 11.03
N TRP A 362 -13.79 -16.55 11.52
CA TRP A 362 -13.19 -15.43 10.82
C TRP A 362 -12.48 -15.88 9.55
N HIS A 363 -12.61 -15.06 8.51
CA HIS A 363 -11.98 -15.31 7.22
C HIS A 363 -10.54 -14.82 7.23
N GLN A 364 -9.59 -15.70 6.89
CA GLN A 364 -8.18 -15.33 6.97
C GLN A 364 -7.77 -14.26 5.95
N GLY A 365 -8.57 -14.04 4.91
CA GLY A 365 -8.30 -12.97 3.95
C GLY A 365 -8.65 -11.57 4.45
N VAL A 366 -9.33 -11.47 5.59
CA VAL A 366 -9.81 -10.17 6.10
C VAL A 366 -9.19 -9.81 7.44
N ILE A 367 -8.52 -10.76 8.13
CA ILE A 367 -8.01 -10.49 9.47
C ILE A 367 -6.94 -9.39 9.49
N GLY A 368 -6.19 -9.19 8.40
CA GLY A 368 -5.20 -8.10 8.35
C GLY A 368 -5.87 -6.73 8.39
N ILE A 369 -6.96 -6.58 7.65
CA ILE A 369 -7.72 -5.33 7.67
C ILE A 369 -8.36 -5.13 9.05
N LEU A 370 -8.90 -6.22 9.61
CA LEU A 370 -9.48 -6.16 10.94
C LEU A 370 -8.45 -5.72 11.98
N ALA A 371 -7.27 -6.33 11.96
CA ALA A 371 -6.21 -5.97 12.90
C ALA A 371 -5.85 -4.49 12.76
N SER A 372 -5.80 -4.00 11.53
CA SER A 372 -5.49 -2.59 11.28
C SER A 372 -6.56 -1.66 11.85
N ARG A 373 -7.83 -2.00 11.66
CA ARG A 373 -8.93 -1.18 12.18
C ARG A 373 -8.95 -1.15 13.70
N ILE A 374 -8.73 -2.29 14.34
CA ILE A 374 -8.70 -2.36 15.80
C ILE A 374 -7.47 -1.61 16.34
N LYS A 375 -6.32 -1.78 15.69
CA LYS A 375 -5.12 -1.05 16.05
C LYS A 375 -5.35 0.47 16.01
N ASP A 376 -6.01 0.95 14.96
CA ASP A 376 -6.28 2.38 14.86
C ASP A 376 -7.27 2.85 15.93
N GLN A 377 -8.25 2.03 16.24
CA GLN A 377 -9.26 2.42 17.23
C GLN A 377 -8.70 2.49 18.64
N PHE A 378 -7.86 1.53 19.03
CA PHE A 378 -7.35 1.45 20.39
C PHE A 378 -5.91 1.94 20.54
N ASN A 379 -5.24 2.19 19.44
CA ASN A 379 -3.83 2.57 19.40
C ASN A 379 -2.97 1.59 20.19
N ARG A 380 -3.13 0.31 19.87
CA ARG A 380 -2.40 -0.80 20.47
C ARG A 380 -1.93 -1.72 19.34
N PRO A 381 -0.78 -2.39 19.50
CA PRO A 381 -0.44 -3.48 18.58
C PRO A 381 -1.49 -4.58 18.67
N VAL A 382 -1.90 -5.11 17.52
CA VAL A 382 -2.99 -6.08 17.43
C VAL A 382 -2.57 -7.24 16.55
N ILE A 383 -2.89 -8.46 16.98
CA ILE A 383 -2.82 -9.63 16.12
C ILE A 383 -4.20 -10.26 16.07
N ALA A 384 -4.73 -10.44 14.87
CA ALA A 384 -5.99 -11.15 14.66
C ALA A 384 -5.68 -12.49 14.01
N PHE A 385 -6.24 -13.54 14.58
CA PHE A 385 -6.04 -14.92 14.12
C PHE A 385 -7.30 -15.48 13.49
N ALA A 386 -7.09 -16.34 12.48
CA ALA A 386 -8.13 -17.16 11.88
C ALA A 386 -7.57 -18.58 11.72
N GLN A 387 -8.45 -19.57 11.62
CA GLN A 387 -7.99 -20.92 11.34
C GLN A 387 -7.32 -20.98 9.98
N GLU A 388 -6.24 -21.73 9.89
CA GLU A 388 -5.53 -21.92 8.64
C GLU A 388 -6.41 -22.58 7.59
N SER A 389 -7.22 -23.55 8.01
CA SER A 389 -8.27 -24.16 7.21
C SER A 389 -9.28 -24.79 8.16
N GLU A 390 -10.40 -25.26 7.60
CA GLU A 390 -11.53 -25.72 8.39
C GLU A 390 -11.18 -26.80 9.43
N GLU A 391 -10.25 -27.68 9.12
CA GLU A 391 -9.87 -28.77 10.03
C GLU A 391 -8.46 -28.63 10.57
N SER A 392 -7.80 -27.51 10.30
CA SER A 392 -6.44 -27.31 10.76
C SER A 392 -6.38 -27.01 12.25
N GLU A 393 -5.35 -27.51 12.90
CA GLU A 393 -5.05 -27.16 14.28
C GLU A 393 -4.21 -25.88 14.39
N TYR A 394 -3.87 -25.27 13.27
CA TYR A 394 -3.04 -24.08 13.23
C TYR A 394 -3.86 -22.85 12.96
N LEU A 395 -3.40 -21.74 13.54
CA LEU A 395 -4.01 -20.42 13.35
C LEU A 395 -3.03 -19.52 12.61
N LYS A 396 -3.55 -18.82 11.61
CA LYS A 396 -2.77 -17.80 10.92
C LYS A 396 -3.14 -16.44 11.47
N GLY A 397 -2.12 -15.66 11.83
CA GLY A 397 -2.31 -14.34 12.40
C GLY A 397 -1.81 -13.24 11.49
N SER A 398 -2.55 -12.14 11.50
CA SER A 398 -2.09 -10.89 10.88
C SER A 398 -1.86 -9.88 11.99
N ALA A 399 -0.66 -9.34 12.04
CA ALA A 399 -0.25 -8.42 13.08
C ALA A 399 -0.11 -7.01 12.51
N ARG A 400 -0.56 -6.03 13.28
CA ARG A 400 -0.41 -4.62 12.94
C ARG A 400 0.10 -3.87 14.14
N SER A 401 1.06 -2.97 13.93
CA SER A 401 1.73 -2.31 15.03
C SER A 401 1.47 -0.80 15.05
N ILE A 402 1.94 -0.17 16.13
CA ILE A 402 1.92 1.28 16.29
C ILE A 402 3.36 1.79 16.24
N ASN A 403 3.51 3.10 16.09
CA ASN A 403 4.84 3.71 16.07
C ASN A 403 5.56 3.41 17.37
N GLY A 404 6.81 3.02 17.25
CA GLY A 404 7.63 2.69 18.39
C GLY A 404 7.68 1.21 18.75
N VAL A 405 6.84 0.39 18.14
CA VAL A 405 6.87 -1.06 18.34
C VAL A 405 7.09 -1.74 17.00
N HIS A 406 8.30 -2.27 16.80
CA HIS A 406 8.66 -2.96 15.55
C HIS A 406 8.15 -4.37 15.61
N MET A 407 7.11 -4.67 14.84
CA MET A 407 6.39 -5.93 14.99
C MET A 407 7.27 -7.15 14.67
N ARG A 408 8.04 -7.09 13.58
CA ARG A 408 8.86 -8.26 13.23
C ARG A 408 9.92 -8.52 14.31
N ASP A 409 10.55 -7.47 14.80
CA ASP A 409 11.57 -7.64 15.85
C ASP A 409 10.94 -8.18 17.14
N LEU A 410 9.73 -7.74 17.45
CA LEU A 410 9.02 -8.23 18.63
C LEU A 410 8.73 -9.73 18.51
N LEU A 411 8.25 -10.16 17.33
CA LEU A 411 7.97 -11.58 17.13
C LEU A 411 9.25 -12.40 17.16
N GLU A 412 10.34 -11.87 16.61
CA GLU A 412 11.63 -12.55 16.67
C GLU A 412 12.10 -12.70 18.12
N HIS A 413 11.96 -11.66 18.91
CA HIS A 413 12.29 -11.69 20.33
C HIS A 413 11.48 -12.75 21.08
N ILE A 414 10.17 -12.79 20.80
CA ILE A 414 9.31 -13.78 21.43
C ILE A 414 9.72 -15.20 21.01
N ASP A 415 10.01 -15.39 19.73
CA ASP A 415 10.42 -16.70 19.22
C ASP A 415 11.71 -17.18 19.86
N MET A 416 12.66 -16.26 20.07
CA MET A 416 13.93 -16.62 20.69
C MET A 416 13.77 -17.03 22.16
N ARG A 417 12.85 -16.36 22.87
CA ARG A 417 12.65 -16.67 24.29
C ARG A 417 11.69 -17.85 24.53
N HIS A 418 10.83 -18.13 23.55
CA HIS A 418 9.84 -19.19 23.65
C HIS A 418 9.86 -20.01 22.36
N PRO A 419 10.88 -20.88 22.20
CA PRO A 419 11.17 -21.47 20.88
C PRO A 419 10.05 -22.26 20.22
N ASP A 420 9.13 -22.84 20.95
CA ASP A 420 8.08 -23.64 20.32
C ASP A 420 6.73 -22.93 20.26
N LEU A 421 6.69 -21.65 20.61
CA LEU A 421 5.43 -20.91 20.65
C LEU A 421 4.93 -20.54 19.26
N ILE A 422 5.82 -20.04 18.39
CA ILE A 422 5.48 -19.60 17.04
C ILE A 422 6.03 -20.61 16.04
N GLU A 423 5.14 -21.12 15.14
CA GLU A 423 5.59 -22.04 14.10
C GLU A 423 6.42 -21.34 13.03
N LYS A 424 5.93 -20.20 12.57
CA LYS A 424 6.67 -19.37 11.61
C LYS A 424 6.13 -17.94 11.67
N PHE A 425 6.96 -17.00 11.26
CA PHE A 425 6.58 -15.60 11.21
C PHE A 425 7.43 -14.84 10.19
N GLY A 426 6.94 -13.69 9.76
CA GLY A 426 7.67 -12.81 8.87
C GLY A 426 6.97 -11.49 8.71
N GLY A 427 7.66 -10.51 8.17
CA GLY A 427 7.06 -9.22 7.94
C GLY A 427 8.01 -8.07 8.18
N HIS A 428 7.43 -6.95 8.55
CA HIS A 428 8.14 -5.68 8.68
C HIS A 428 7.76 -4.99 10.00
N ALA A 429 8.17 -3.74 10.13
CA ALA A 429 7.97 -3.00 11.39
C ALA A 429 6.51 -2.84 11.76
N MET A 430 5.66 -2.52 10.79
CA MET A 430 4.26 -2.16 11.07
C MET A 430 3.27 -3.26 10.75
N ALA A 431 3.68 -4.30 10.04
CA ALA A 431 2.80 -5.39 9.65
C ALA A 431 3.59 -6.67 9.55
N ALA A 432 3.00 -7.77 10.05
CA ALA A 432 3.66 -9.08 10.01
C ALA A 432 2.61 -10.16 9.97
N GLY A 433 3.05 -11.36 9.61
CA GLY A 433 2.22 -12.56 9.65
C GLY A 433 2.87 -13.61 10.51
N LEU A 434 2.06 -14.48 11.09
CA LEU A 434 2.59 -15.58 11.89
C LEU A 434 1.61 -16.75 11.93
N THR A 435 2.13 -17.90 12.31
CA THR A 435 1.33 -19.11 12.49
C THR A 435 1.64 -19.69 13.87
N ILE A 436 0.60 -20.03 14.60
CA ILE A 436 0.76 -20.75 15.88
C ILE A 436 -0.18 -21.96 15.91
N HIS A 437 0.13 -22.93 16.76
CA HIS A 437 -0.80 -24.01 17.04
C HIS A 437 -1.92 -23.48 17.94
N GLN A 438 -3.15 -23.91 17.70
CA GLN A 438 -4.29 -23.37 18.45
C GLN A 438 -4.19 -23.60 19.96
N SER A 439 -3.52 -24.67 20.37
CA SER A 439 -3.36 -24.95 21.80
C SER A 439 -2.48 -23.92 22.51
N LYS A 440 -1.74 -23.12 21.75
CA LYS A 440 -0.82 -22.11 22.31
C LYS A 440 -1.40 -20.71 22.32
N LEU A 441 -2.65 -20.55 21.93
CA LEU A 441 -3.24 -19.22 21.79
C LEU A 441 -3.25 -18.44 23.12
N ASP A 442 -3.70 -19.09 24.19
CA ASP A 442 -3.78 -18.38 25.47
C ASP A 442 -2.41 -17.97 26.00
N LEU A 443 -1.43 -18.87 25.85
CA LEU A 443 -0.06 -18.54 26.24
C LEU A 443 0.50 -17.42 25.37
N PHE A 444 0.23 -17.47 24.08
CA PHE A 444 0.69 -16.42 23.17
C PHE A 444 0.10 -15.05 23.54
N LYS A 445 -1.19 -15.00 23.86
CA LYS A 445 -1.81 -13.75 24.30
C LYS A 445 -1.08 -13.14 25.48
N GLN A 446 -0.77 -13.97 26.46
CA GLN A 446 -0.09 -13.52 27.67
C GLN A 446 1.32 -13.00 27.37
N ILE A 447 2.07 -13.77 26.60
CA ILE A 447 3.46 -13.40 26.29
C ILE A 447 3.52 -12.16 25.41
N PHE A 448 2.62 -12.05 24.43
CA PHE A 448 2.56 -10.89 23.56
C PHE A 448 2.32 -9.61 24.37
N ASP A 449 1.32 -9.64 25.25
CA ASP A 449 1.03 -8.48 26.09
C ASP A 449 2.20 -8.11 27.01
N GLN A 450 2.81 -9.12 27.62
CA GLN A 450 3.95 -8.88 28.50
C GLN A 450 5.14 -8.30 27.73
N SER A 451 5.38 -8.81 26.54
CA SER A 451 6.51 -8.35 25.72
C SER A 451 6.35 -6.89 25.30
N ILE A 452 5.12 -6.49 24.96
CA ILE A 452 4.86 -5.11 24.60
C ILE A 452 4.97 -4.21 25.83
N ASN A 453 4.39 -4.65 26.95
CA ASN A 453 4.43 -3.87 28.18
C ASN A 453 5.86 -3.55 28.60
N ALA A 454 6.79 -4.45 28.31
CA ALA A 454 8.20 -4.26 28.68
C ALA A 454 8.89 -3.17 27.88
N ILE A 455 8.40 -2.82 26.71
CA ILE A 455 9.10 -1.90 25.81
C ILE A 455 8.33 -0.60 25.51
N ILE A 456 7.05 -0.52 25.87
CA ILE A 456 6.22 0.59 25.45
C ILE A 456 6.26 1.76 26.46
N GLU A 457 6.25 2.98 25.92
CA GLU A 457 6.14 4.18 26.73
C GLU A 457 4.69 4.65 26.73
N PRO A 458 4.22 5.26 27.84
CA PRO A 458 2.80 5.67 27.91
C PRO A 458 2.36 6.59 26.78
N GLU A 459 3.23 7.47 26.29
CA GLU A 459 2.89 8.38 25.20
C GLU A 459 2.60 7.64 23.91
N GLN A 460 3.24 6.50 23.68
CA GLN A 460 3.00 5.71 22.48
C GLN A 460 1.59 5.16 22.44
N LEU A 461 1.00 4.93 23.59
CA LEU A 461 -0.36 4.39 23.67
C LEU A 461 -1.43 5.45 23.42
N GLN A 462 -1.11 6.73 23.62
CA GLN A 462 -2.09 7.78 23.47
C GLN A 462 -2.41 8.10 22.01
N GLY A 463 -1.44 7.96 21.15
CA GLY A 463 -1.59 8.30 19.75
C GLY A 463 -1.25 9.75 19.48
N ILE A 464 -0.48 9.98 18.42
CA ILE A 464 -0.03 11.32 18.04
C ILE A 464 -0.52 11.60 16.63
N ILE A 465 -1.09 12.79 16.42
CA ILE A 465 -1.40 13.29 15.09
C ILE A 465 -0.41 14.40 14.79
N TYR A 466 0.34 14.23 13.70
CA TYR A 466 1.29 15.27 13.27
C TYR A 466 0.62 16.21 12.28
N THR A 467 0.91 17.50 12.44
CA THR A 467 0.37 18.54 11.57
C THR A 467 1.50 19.42 11.04
N ASP A 468 1.16 20.27 10.09
CA ASP A 468 2.06 21.29 9.58
C ASP A 468 1.86 22.65 10.27
N GLY A 469 1.25 22.63 11.45
CA GLY A 469 1.06 23.80 12.27
C GLY A 469 -0.24 24.51 11.97
N GLU A 470 -0.34 25.73 12.47
CA GLU A 470 -1.53 26.56 12.26
C GLU A 470 -1.37 27.42 11.00
N LEU A 471 -2.48 27.71 10.36
CA LEU A 471 -2.51 28.64 9.25
C LEU A 471 -2.83 30.05 9.78
N ASN A 472 -2.18 31.05 9.19
CA ASN A 472 -2.60 32.43 9.47
C ASN A 472 -3.82 32.79 8.61
N ALA A 473 -4.44 33.92 8.92
CA ALA A 473 -5.69 34.29 8.28
C ALA A 473 -5.60 34.38 6.76
N LEU A 474 -4.46 34.83 6.25
CA LEU A 474 -4.27 35.03 4.81
C LEU A 474 -3.98 33.73 4.05
N GLU A 475 -3.70 32.65 4.76
CA GLU A 475 -3.38 31.38 4.11
C GLU A 475 -4.60 30.54 3.78
N PHE A 476 -5.76 30.88 4.33
CA PHE A 476 -7.00 30.16 4.03
C PHE A 476 -7.55 30.60 2.68
N THR A 477 -6.97 30.10 1.61
CA THR A 477 -7.40 30.50 0.26
C THR A 477 -7.57 29.28 -0.63
N LEU A 478 -8.46 29.42 -1.61
CA LEU A 478 -8.62 28.40 -2.64
C LEU A 478 -7.31 28.18 -3.40
N ALA A 479 -6.57 29.25 -3.66
CA ALA A 479 -5.30 29.15 -4.37
C ALA A 479 -4.30 28.28 -3.61
N ASN A 480 -4.23 28.42 -2.29
CA ASN A 480 -3.34 27.57 -1.49
C ASN A 480 -3.80 26.12 -1.48
N ALA A 481 -5.12 25.88 -1.43
CA ALA A 481 -5.63 24.51 -1.51
C ALA A 481 -5.25 23.88 -2.84
N GLU A 482 -5.33 24.62 -3.93
CA GLU A 482 -4.93 24.12 -5.25
C GLU A 482 -3.43 23.87 -5.35
N MET A 483 -2.62 24.76 -4.79
CA MET A 483 -1.17 24.59 -4.77
C MET A 483 -0.78 23.34 -4.00
N ILE A 484 -1.43 23.09 -2.87
CA ILE A 484 -1.16 21.88 -2.08
C ILE A 484 -1.55 20.65 -2.89
N ARG A 485 -2.73 20.68 -3.52
CA ARG A 485 -3.17 19.53 -4.33
C ARG A 485 -2.16 19.20 -5.41
N GLN A 486 -1.58 20.22 -6.05
CA GLN A 486 -0.59 20.03 -7.12
C GLN A 486 0.82 19.78 -6.59
N GLY A 487 1.06 19.98 -5.32
CA GLY A 487 2.39 19.89 -4.73
C GLY A 487 2.88 18.49 -4.41
N GLY A 488 2.01 17.49 -4.55
CA GLY A 488 2.37 16.09 -4.35
C GLY A 488 3.11 15.51 -5.55
N PRO A 489 2.99 14.21 -5.74
CA PRO A 489 2.03 13.30 -5.09
C PRO A 489 2.36 13.06 -3.61
N TRP A 490 1.31 13.06 -2.81
CA TRP A 490 1.43 12.83 -1.36
C TRP A 490 1.14 11.36 -1.05
N GLY A 491 1.79 10.85 -0.02
CA GLY A 491 1.60 9.47 0.39
C GLY A 491 2.54 9.09 1.53
N GLN A 492 2.91 7.83 1.56
CA GLN A 492 3.74 7.31 2.65
C GLN A 492 5.08 8.05 2.70
N HIS A 493 5.47 8.49 3.87
CA HIS A 493 6.69 9.27 4.16
C HIS A 493 6.75 10.63 3.45
N PHE A 494 5.68 11.02 2.79
CA PHE A 494 5.55 12.35 2.16
C PHE A 494 4.09 12.77 2.33
N PRO A 495 3.65 12.94 3.59
CA PRO A 495 2.22 13.00 3.89
C PRO A 495 1.56 14.26 3.38
N GLU A 496 0.30 14.11 3.02
CA GLU A 496 -0.52 15.24 2.61
C GLU A 496 -0.59 16.26 3.74
N PRO A 497 -0.44 17.55 3.45
CA PRO A 497 -0.42 18.56 4.50
C PRO A 497 -1.72 18.62 5.30
N SER A 498 -1.59 18.72 6.61
CA SER A 498 -2.70 18.94 7.53
C SER A 498 -2.32 20.05 8.50
N PHE A 499 -3.33 20.72 9.03
CA PHE A 499 -3.14 21.89 9.86
C PHE A 499 -4.00 21.77 11.11
N GLU A 500 -3.67 22.58 12.12
CA GLU A 500 -4.43 22.58 13.37
C GLU A 500 -4.89 23.98 13.70
N GLY A 501 -5.91 24.08 14.54
CA GLY A 501 -6.37 25.37 15.01
C GLY A 501 -7.61 25.24 15.86
N GLU A 502 -7.91 26.33 16.57
CA GLU A 502 -9.13 26.44 17.38
C GLU A 502 -10.15 27.29 16.63
N PHE A 503 -11.39 26.84 16.68
CA PHE A 503 -12.49 27.49 15.99
C PHE A 503 -13.72 27.51 16.88
N SER A 504 -14.52 28.57 16.74
CA SER A 504 -15.89 28.57 17.25
C SER A 504 -16.77 27.78 16.31
N ILE A 505 -17.69 27.01 16.89
CA ILE A 505 -18.64 26.21 16.12
C ILE A 505 -19.96 26.96 16.07
N LEU A 506 -20.32 27.43 14.88
CA LEU A 506 -21.58 28.16 14.71
C LEU A 506 -22.72 27.21 14.43
N GLN A 507 -22.46 26.09 13.78
CA GLN A 507 -23.48 25.11 13.45
C GLN A 507 -22.81 23.75 13.26
N GLN A 508 -23.49 22.69 13.70
CA GLN A 508 -23.05 21.34 13.40
C GLN A 508 -24.28 20.45 13.23
N LYS A 509 -24.19 19.52 12.25
CA LYS A 509 -25.26 18.58 11.97
C LYS A 509 -24.72 17.35 11.28
N LEU A 510 -25.44 16.25 11.39
CA LEU A 510 -25.08 15.01 10.70
C LEU A 510 -25.67 15.00 9.29
N LEU A 511 -24.85 14.61 8.31
CA LEU A 511 -25.30 14.32 6.95
C LEU A 511 -25.31 12.80 6.76
N ALA A 512 -26.40 12.28 6.17
CA ALA A 512 -26.55 10.85 5.90
C ALA A 512 -26.35 9.99 7.15
N GLY A 513 -26.57 10.57 8.33
CA GLY A 513 -26.45 9.87 9.59
C GLY A 513 -25.04 9.45 9.97
N LYS A 514 -24.02 9.94 9.27
CA LYS A 514 -22.65 9.47 9.52
C LYS A 514 -21.54 10.51 9.32
N HIS A 515 -21.84 11.64 8.69
CA HIS A 515 -20.81 12.67 8.44
C HIS A 515 -21.17 13.93 9.20
N LEU A 516 -20.19 14.57 9.81
CA LEU A 516 -20.42 15.80 10.57
C LEU A 516 -20.13 17.02 9.70
N LYS A 517 -21.16 17.82 9.45
CA LYS A 517 -21.06 19.06 8.71
C LYS A 517 -20.97 20.21 9.70
N LEU A 518 -20.00 21.10 9.51
CA LEU A 518 -19.73 22.18 10.45
C LEU A 518 -19.66 23.53 9.74
N MET A 519 -20.16 24.56 10.42
CA MET A 519 -19.84 25.94 10.09
C MET A 519 -18.97 26.47 11.21
N LEU A 520 -17.74 26.86 10.87
CA LEU A 520 -16.73 27.26 11.85
C LEU A 520 -16.39 28.72 11.68
N GLN A 521 -15.92 29.34 12.76
CA GLN A 521 -15.46 30.72 12.72
C GLN A 521 -14.12 30.82 13.44
N SER A 522 -13.15 31.47 12.78
CA SER A 522 -11.85 31.71 13.38
C SER A 522 -11.94 32.84 14.41
N GLU A 523 -10.87 32.98 15.19
CA GLU A 523 -10.77 34.05 16.18
C GLU A 523 -10.91 35.42 15.53
N LYS A 524 -10.48 35.56 14.28
CA LYS A 524 -10.58 36.85 13.56
C LYS A 524 -11.88 37.02 12.79
N GLY A 525 -12.82 36.10 12.95
CA GLY A 525 -14.13 36.22 12.37
C GLY A 525 -14.35 35.62 11.01
N GLN A 526 -13.33 34.98 10.43
CA GLN A 526 -13.52 34.30 9.14
C GLN A 526 -14.41 33.08 9.31
N LEU A 527 -15.25 32.84 8.31
CA LEU A 527 -16.18 31.70 8.31
C LEU A 527 -15.64 30.58 7.42
N PHE A 528 -15.78 29.34 7.86
CA PHE A 528 -15.32 28.18 7.12
C PHE A 528 -16.36 27.08 7.10
N ASP A 529 -16.60 26.56 5.90
CA ASP A 529 -17.36 25.32 5.72
C ASP A 529 -16.42 24.15 6.00
N ALA A 530 -16.88 23.19 6.79
CA ALA A 530 -16.03 22.03 7.15
C ALA A 530 -16.86 20.77 7.15
N ILE A 531 -16.16 19.65 6.89
CA ILE A 531 -16.81 18.33 6.92
C ILE A 531 -15.86 17.30 7.52
N TRP A 532 -16.42 16.40 8.33
CA TRP A 532 -15.68 15.29 8.92
C TRP A 532 -16.44 14.02 8.58
N PHE A 533 -15.83 13.18 7.74
CA PHE A 533 -16.47 11.98 7.24
C PHE A 533 -16.42 10.85 8.27
N ASN A 534 -17.51 10.09 8.35
CA ASN A 534 -17.61 8.84 9.13
C ASN A 534 -17.26 9.05 10.60
N VAL A 535 -17.92 9.99 11.24
CA VAL A 535 -17.68 10.28 12.64
C VAL A 535 -18.32 9.21 13.54
N ASP A 536 -17.84 9.16 14.78
CA ASP A 536 -18.49 8.35 15.82
C ASP A 536 -19.77 9.08 16.23
N VAL A 537 -20.91 8.57 15.76
CA VAL A 537 -22.18 9.24 15.98
C VAL A 537 -22.64 9.20 17.44
N ARG A 538 -21.99 8.36 18.27
CA ARG A 538 -22.27 8.37 19.71
C ARG A 538 -21.65 9.58 20.40
N ALA A 539 -20.58 10.13 19.83
CA ALA A 539 -19.86 11.25 20.42
C ALA A 539 -20.15 12.58 19.72
N PHE A 540 -20.58 12.54 18.45
CA PHE A 540 -20.76 13.74 17.64
C PHE A 540 -22.10 13.72 16.93
N PRO A 541 -22.80 14.86 16.83
CA PRO A 541 -22.45 16.16 17.40
C PRO A 541 -22.91 16.29 18.86
N ASP A 542 -22.26 17.20 19.58
CA ASP A 542 -22.76 17.70 20.86
C ASP A 542 -23.09 19.17 20.66
N LEU A 543 -24.38 19.47 20.54
CA LEU A 543 -24.82 20.81 20.16
C LEU A 543 -24.62 21.82 21.29
N SER A 544 -24.33 21.37 22.50
CA SER A 544 -24.08 22.29 23.60
C SER A 544 -22.67 22.88 23.57
N ILE A 545 -21.77 22.30 22.79
CA ILE A 545 -20.38 22.75 22.76
C ILE A 545 -20.16 23.67 21.57
N LYS A 546 -19.52 24.82 21.83
CA LYS A 546 -19.41 25.89 20.84
C LYS A 546 -17.96 26.17 20.43
N LYS A 547 -17.00 25.36 20.85
CA LYS A 547 -15.61 25.57 20.51
C LYS A 547 -14.89 24.23 20.37
N ALA A 548 -13.93 24.16 19.43
CA ALA A 548 -13.19 22.93 19.21
C ALA A 548 -11.81 23.22 18.67
N ARG A 549 -10.90 22.31 18.98
CA ARG A 549 -9.60 22.26 18.32
C ARG A 549 -9.65 21.17 17.25
N LEU A 550 -9.21 21.54 16.05
CA LEU A 550 -9.30 20.68 14.89
C LEU A 550 -7.94 20.38 14.30
N VAL A 551 -7.84 19.18 13.68
CA VAL A 551 -6.83 18.90 12.66
C VAL A 551 -7.60 18.76 11.34
N TYR A 552 -7.13 19.47 10.31
CA TYR A 552 -7.89 19.56 9.06
C TYR A 552 -6.95 19.71 7.86
N ARG A 553 -7.48 19.40 6.69
CA ARG A 553 -6.81 19.67 5.41
C ARG A 553 -7.56 20.79 4.71
N LEU A 554 -6.82 21.59 3.93
CA LEU A 554 -7.45 22.54 3.01
C LEU A 554 -7.93 21.73 1.81
N ASP A 555 -9.23 21.78 1.55
CA ASP A 555 -9.82 21.02 0.46
C ASP A 555 -10.60 21.93 -0.47
N ILE A 556 -10.93 21.42 -1.63
CA ILE A 556 -11.66 22.14 -2.66
C ILE A 556 -13.01 21.46 -2.83
N ASN A 557 -14.07 22.17 -2.54
CA ASN A 557 -15.42 21.69 -2.77
C ASN A 557 -15.94 22.27 -4.08
N GLU A 558 -16.43 21.40 -4.95
CA GLU A 558 -16.99 21.85 -6.22
C GLU A 558 -18.47 21.50 -6.25
N PHE A 559 -19.30 22.52 -6.41
CA PHE A 559 -20.75 22.35 -6.45
C PHE A 559 -21.30 23.20 -7.60
N ARG A 560 -21.97 22.54 -8.54
CA ARG A 560 -22.55 23.17 -9.73
C ARG A 560 -21.52 24.01 -10.49
N GLY A 561 -20.30 23.48 -10.61
CA GLY A 561 -19.23 24.12 -11.35
C GLY A 561 -18.48 25.21 -10.58
N GLU A 562 -18.93 25.57 -9.39
CA GLU A 562 -18.25 26.57 -8.57
C GLU A 562 -17.36 25.89 -7.53
N LYS A 563 -16.12 26.36 -7.43
CA LYS A 563 -15.15 25.84 -6.47
C LYS A 563 -15.09 26.75 -5.26
N SER A 564 -15.00 26.14 -4.10
CA SER A 564 -14.87 26.89 -2.85
C SER A 564 -13.96 26.12 -1.89
N LEU A 565 -13.39 26.88 -0.94
CA LEU A 565 -12.54 26.29 0.08
C LEU A 565 -13.40 25.54 1.10
N GLN A 566 -12.96 24.35 1.46
CA GLN A 566 -13.61 23.56 2.51
C GLN A 566 -12.52 22.97 3.40
N LEU A 567 -12.77 22.93 4.70
CA LEU A 567 -11.86 22.26 5.62
C LEU A 567 -12.31 20.82 5.79
N LYS A 568 -11.45 19.90 5.42
CA LYS A 568 -11.71 18.47 5.60
C LYS A 568 -11.13 18.04 6.93
N VAL A 569 -12.00 17.81 7.92
CA VAL A 569 -11.57 17.53 9.28
C VAL A 569 -11.06 16.11 9.38
N GLU A 570 -9.94 15.93 10.09
CA GLU A 570 -9.38 14.61 10.36
C GLU A 570 -9.52 14.24 11.82
N TYR A 571 -9.60 15.23 12.70
CA TYR A 571 -9.74 15.01 14.13
C TYR A 571 -10.31 16.27 14.76
N LEU A 572 -11.18 16.09 15.71
CA LEU A 572 -11.82 17.22 16.40
C LEU A 572 -11.93 16.90 17.88
N LYS A 573 -11.51 17.85 18.70
CA LYS A 573 -11.62 17.75 20.13
C LYS A 573 -12.43 18.96 20.62
N TYR A 574 -13.55 18.69 21.25
CA TYR A 574 -14.35 19.76 21.85
C TYR A 574 -13.60 20.41 23.00
N ILE A 575 -13.74 21.72 23.13
CA ILE A 575 -13.11 22.46 24.21
C ILE A 575 -14.18 23.07 25.11
#